data_c501896a5cca81416f960baf29dae8fd
#
_entry.id   c501896a5cca81416f960baf29dae8fd
#
_cell.length_a   1.000
_cell.length_b   1.000
_cell.length_c   1.000
_cell.angle_alpha   90.00
_cell.angle_beta   90.00
_cell.angle_gamma   90.00
#
_symmetry.space_group_name_H-M   'P 1'
#
loop_
_entity.id
_entity.type
_entity.pdbx_description
1 polymer ?
#
loop_
_entity_poly.entity_id
_entity_poly.type
_entity_poly.pdbx_seq_one_letter_code
_entity_poly.pdbx_strand_id
1 'polypeptide(L)'
;MRHDDQVSDEADATPRIDEGGVDEDLLIDFRRVSLRRGGRTLVGPVTWQVELDERWVVIGPNGAGKTSLLRMAAAMEYPSTGTATVLGERLGRVDMAELRQRVGLSSSALAQRIPDDEVVGDLVVSAGYAVLGRWRERYDDVDYARALDTLESVGGEHLADRTYGTLSEGERKRVLIARSLMTDPELLLLDEPAAGLDLGGREELVARLADLAADPDAPALVLVTHHVEEIPPGFSHCLILAEGRVVAAGLLGDVLNAENLSAAFGQSIAVDTIDGRYFARRARSRAAHRRRA
;
A
#
# COMPACT_ATOMS: atom_id res chain seq x y z
N MET A 1 31.31 -52.94 43.34
CA MET A 1 31.55 -51.49 43.10
C MET A 1 31.49 -51.29 41.59
N ARG A 2 30.31 -51.02 41.07
CA ARG A 2 30.07 -50.77 39.64
C ARG A 2 29.40 -49.39 39.55
N HIS A 3 30.07 -48.47 38.89
CA HIS A 3 29.52 -47.13 38.57
C HIS A 3 28.67 -47.29 37.30
N ASP A 4 27.41 -46.99 37.40
CA ASP A 4 26.51 -46.76 36.29
C ASP A 4 26.68 -45.32 35.82
N ASP A 5 27.20 -45.13 34.64
CA ASP A 5 27.18 -43.86 33.88
C ASP A 5 25.81 -43.75 33.20
N GLN A 6 24.96 -42.86 33.72
CA GLN A 6 23.77 -42.39 33.02
C GLN A 6 24.18 -41.28 32.05
N VAL A 7 24.19 -41.62 30.76
CA VAL A 7 24.23 -40.67 29.67
C VAL A 7 22.82 -40.10 29.52
N SER A 8 22.64 -38.85 29.85
CA SER A 8 21.42 -38.09 29.62
C SER A 8 21.34 -37.69 28.14
N ASP A 9 20.36 -38.29 27.46
CA ASP A 9 19.96 -37.97 26.10
C ASP A 9 19.25 -36.61 26.08
N GLU A 10 19.97 -35.53 25.80
CA GLU A 10 19.40 -34.21 25.52
C GLU A 10 18.77 -34.26 24.13
N ALA A 11 17.47 -34.47 24.09
CA ALA A 11 16.65 -34.40 22.88
C ALA A 11 16.75 -33.01 22.25
N ASP A 12 17.36 -32.97 21.07
CA ASP A 12 17.36 -31.86 20.13
C ASP A 12 15.92 -31.43 19.80
N ALA A 13 15.43 -30.43 20.49
CA ALA A 13 14.12 -29.81 20.25
C ALA A 13 14.24 -28.84 19.09
N THR A 14 14.27 -29.36 17.87
CA THR A 14 14.00 -28.56 16.68
C THR A 14 12.62 -27.90 16.83
N PRO A 15 12.49 -26.58 16.77
CA PRO A 15 11.18 -25.94 16.87
C PRO A 15 10.31 -26.38 15.70
N ARG A 16 9.22 -27.08 16.01
CA ARG A 16 8.18 -27.38 15.02
C ARG A 16 7.68 -26.05 14.46
N ILE A 17 7.90 -25.83 13.17
CA ILE A 17 7.28 -24.73 12.42
C ILE A 17 5.79 -25.07 12.42
N ASP A 18 5.02 -24.26 13.12
CA ASP A 18 3.57 -24.34 13.15
C ASP A 18 3.10 -24.10 11.69
N GLU A 19 2.65 -25.16 11.02
CA GLU A 19 1.99 -25.09 9.72
C GLU A 19 0.56 -24.61 9.97
N GLY A 20 0.42 -23.40 10.50
CA GLY A 20 -0.86 -22.72 10.60
C GLY A 20 -1.48 -22.66 9.20
N GLY A 21 -2.68 -23.22 9.04
CA GLY A 21 -3.41 -23.18 7.80
C GLY A 21 -3.44 -21.77 7.24
N VAL A 22 -3.37 -21.65 5.92
CA VAL A 22 -3.57 -20.38 5.22
C VAL A 22 -5.02 -19.99 5.50
N ASP A 23 -5.22 -18.84 6.11
CA ASP A 23 -6.53 -18.25 6.29
C ASP A 23 -6.92 -17.64 4.93
N GLU A 24 -7.91 -18.23 4.27
CA GLU A 24 -8.32 -17.86 2.91
C GLU A 24 -8.97 -16.47 2.87
N ASP A 25 -9.41 -15.94 4.02
CA ASP A 25 -10.01 -14.61 4.12
C ASP A 25 -8.95 -13.49 4.19
N LEU A 26 -7.66 -13.83 4.40
CA LEU A 26 -6.58 -12.86 4.49
C LEU A 26 -5.92 -12.58 3.13
N LEU A 27 -6.03 -11.35 2.66
CA LEU A 27 -5.33 -10.88 1.47
C LEU A 27 -3.84 -10.59 1.73
N ILE A 28 -3.51 -10.12 2.93
CA ILE A 28 -2.13 -9.96 3.39
C ILE A 28 -2.01 -10.62 4.76
N ASP A 29 -1.08 -11.56 4.90
CA ASP A 29 -0.74 -12.15 6.19
C ASP A 29 0.78 -12.08 6.37
N PHE A 30 1.24 -11.03 7.03
CA PHE A 30 2.63 -10.82 7.39
C PHE A 30 2.85 -11.19 8.85
N ARG A 31 3.67 -12.21 9.09
CA ARG A 31 4.01 -12.70 10.44
C ARG A 31 5.47 -12.41 10.74
N ARG A 32 5.74 -11.37 11.55
CA ARG A 32 7.07 -10.91 11.97
C ARG A 32 8.03 -10.70 10.79
N VAL A 33 7.54 -10.19 9.68
CA VAL A 33 8.35 -9.93 8.49
C VAL A 33 9.35 -8.83 8.76
N SER A 34 10.57 -9.00 8.25
CA SER A 34 11.57 -7.93 8.21
C SER A 34 12.21 -7.89 6.83
N LEU A 35 12.54 -6.69 6.38
CA LEU A 35 13.34 -6.48 5.16
C LEU A 35 14.65 -5.81 5.52
N ARG A 36 15.77 -6.45 5.09
CA ARG A 36 17.12 -5.94 5.30
C ARG A 36 17.82 -5.76 3.96
N ARG A 37 18.54 -4.65 3.80
CA ARG A 37 19.35 -4.38 2.61
C ARG A 37 20.64 -3.67 3.00
N GLY A 38 21.77 -4.13 2.49
CA GLY A 38 23.08 -3.53 2.80
C GLY A 38 23.41 -3.50 4.31
N GLY A 39 23.01 -4.54 5.06
CA GLY A 39 23.23 -4.62 6.51
C GLY A 39 22.26 -3.79 7.36
N ARG A 40 21.39 -2.97 6.75
CA ARG A 40 20.39 -2.15 7.44
C ARG A 40 19.02 -2.82 7.40
N THR A 41 18.27 -2.75 8.49
CA THR A 41 16.84 -3.10 8.52
C THR A 41 16.07 -1.90 7.98
N LEU A 42 15.34 -2.10 6.88
CA LEU A 42 14.47 -1.10 6.26
C LEU A 42 13.09 -1.10 6.92
N VAL A 43 12.57 -2.29 7.26
CA VAL A 43 11.31 -2.48 7.96
C VAL A 43 11.32 -3.80 8.73
N GLY A 44 10.65 -3.83 9.87
CA GLY A 44 10.40 -5.02 10.66
C GLY A 44 11.12 -5.09 12.02
N PRO A 45 10.74 -6.09 12.84
CA PRO A 45 9.70 -7.08 12.54
C PRO A 45 8.29 -6.47 12.54
N VAL A 46 7.51 -6.76 11.49
CA VAL A 46 6.12 -6.31 11.35
C VAL A 46 5.21 -7.54 11.28
N THR A 47 4.11 -7.52 12.05
CA THR A 47 2.95 -8.39 11.87
C THR A 47 1.81 -7.51 11.39
N TRP A 48 1.21 -7.87 10.27
CA TRP A 48 0.14 -7.10 9.63
C TRP A 48 -0.75 -8.04 8.83
N GLN A 49 -2.04 -7.97 9.10
CA GLN A 49 -3.06 -8.77 8.43
C GLN A 49 -4.09 -7.83 7.80
N VAL A 50 -4.57 -8.16 6.62
CA VAL A 50 -5.58 -7.41 5.86
C VAL A 50 -6.62 -8.40 5.37
N GLU A 51 -7.87 -8.17 5.72
CA GLU A 51 -9.02 -8.95 5.28
C GLU A 51 -9.64 -8.35 3.99
N LEU A 52 -10.47 -9.14 3.31
CA LEU A 52 -11.03 -8.80 2.00
C LEU A 52 -11.86 -7.50 2.00
N ASP A 53 -12.64 -7.28 3.06
CA ASP A 53 -13.56 -6.14 3.19
C ASP A 53 -12.91 -4.90 3.84
N GLU A 54 -11.62 -4.98 4.19
CA GLU A 54 -10.90 -3.89 4.83
C GLU A 54 -10.30 -2.91 3.81
N ARG A 55 -10.28 -1.64 4.19
CA ARG A 55 -9.63 -0.55 3.46
C ARG A 55 -8.58 0.06 4.40
N TRP A 56 -7.32 -0.11 4.04
CA TRP A 56 -6.19 0.25 4.90
C TRP A 56 -5.46 1.51 4.46
N VAL A 57 -5.11 2.35 5.42
CA VAL A 57 -4.09 3.37 5.22
C VAL A 57 -2.82 3.01 5.99
N VAL A 58 -1.66 3.08 5.32
CA VAL A 58 -0.34 2.95 5.93
C VAL A 58 0.28 4.35 6.00
N ILE A 59 0.43 4.89 7.21
CA ILE A 59 0.91 6.25 7.42
C ILE A 59 2.21 6.28 8.23
N GLY A 60 3.02 7.30 8.03
CA GLY A 60 4.27 7.53 8.77
C GLY A 60 5.21 8.47 8.06
N PRO A 61 6.28 8.93 8.73
CA PRO A 61 7.24 9.85 8.13
C PRO A 61 8.00 9.24 6.95
N ASN A 62 8.66 10.09 6.17
CA ASN A 62 9.52 9.63 5.10
C ASN A 62 10.66 8.76 5.66
N GLY A 63 10.96 7.64 4.98
CA GLY A 63 11.95 6.67 5.46
C GLY A 63 11.44 5.70 6.54
N ALA A 64 10.15 5.74 6.92
CA ALA A 64 9.56 4.82 7.91
C ALA A 64 9.47 3.35 7.44
N GLY A 65 9.73 3.07 6.15
CA GLY A 65 9.66 1.71 5.61
C GLY A 65 8.35 1.39 4.88
N LYS A 66 7.43 2.36 4.69
CA LYS A 66 6.11 2.21 4.05
C LYS A 66 6.21 1.58 2.66
N THR A 67 6.99 2.18 1.76
CA THR A 67 7.22 1.65 0.40
C THR A 67 7.84 0.25 0.43
N SER A 68 8.74 -0.04 1.37
CA SER A 68 9.33 -1.38 1.52
C SER A 68 8.30 -2.43 1.93
N LEU A 69 7.39 -2.08 2.86
CA LEU A 69 6.28 -2.94 3.25
C LEU A 69 5.33 -3.18 2.07
N LEU A 70 4.98 -2.10 1.34
CA LEU A 70 4.11 -2.16 0.18
C LEU A 70 4.71 -3.02 -0.95
N ARG A 71 6.03 -2.93 -1.19
CA ARG A 71 6.71 -3.74 -2.21
C ARG A 71 6.70 -5.24 -1.89
N MET A 72 6.72 -5.61 -0.61
CA MET A 72 6.48 -7.01 -0.20
C MET A 72 5.03 -7.42 -0.49
N ALA A 73 4.04 -6.58 -0.15
CA ALA A 73 2.63 -6.82 -0.45
C ALA A 73 2.36 -6.90 -1.97
N ALA A 74 3.12 -6.15 -2.78
CA ALA A 74 3.06 -6.19 -4.24
C ALA A 74 3.83 -7.38 -4.86
N ALA A 75 4.28 -8.35 -4.08
CA ALA A 75 5.09 -9.47 -4.54
C ALA A 75 6.33 -9.03 -5.36
N MET A 76 6.93 -7.88 -5.01
CA MET A 76 8.15 -7.34 -5.65
C MET A 76 9.42 -7.62 -4.85
N GLU A 77 9.29 -7.88 -3.56
CA GLU A 77 10.40 -8.14 -2.66
C GLU A 77 10.06 -9.30 -1.71
N TYR A 78 11.07 -10.10 -1.39
CA TYR A 78 10.94 -11.17 -0.40
C TYR A 78 11.29 -10.63 1.00
N PRO A 79 10.61 -11.08 2.07
CA PRO A 79 11.07 -10.78 3.41
C PRO A 79 12.43 -11.42 3.67
N SER A 80 13.30 -10.71 4.41
CA SER A 80 14.58 -11.27 4.88
C SER A 80 14.39 -12.25 6.03
N THR A 81 13.34 -12.04 6.85
CA THR A 81 12.92 -12.92 7.94
C THR A 81 11.41 -12.84 8.12
N GLY A 82 10.82 -13.82 8.80
CA GLY A 82 9.38 -13.94 9.00
C GLY A 82 8.70 -14.64 7.81
N THR A 83 7.38 -14.65 7.84
CA THR A 83 6.55 -15.24 6.77
C THR A 83 5.66 -14.16 6.19
N ALA A 84 5.64 -14.05 4.87
CA ALA A 84 4.75 -13.16 4.13
C ALA A 84 3.88 -14.01 3.20
N THR A 85 2.57 -13.87 3.34
CA THR A 85 1.57 -14.46 2.45
C THR A 85 0.74 -13.32 1.86
N VAL A 86 0.46 -13.38 0.57
CA VAL A 86 -0.36 -12.40 -0.17
C VAL A 86 -1.33 -13.17 -1.03
N LEU A 87 -2.63 -12.87 -0.95
CA LEU A 87 -3.70 -13.57 -1.67
C LEU A 87 -3.63 -15.10 -1.50
N GLY A 88 -3.38 -15.56 -0.26
CA GLY A 88 -3.21 -16.97 0.05
C GLY A 88 -1.86 -17.58 -0.36
N GLU A 89 -1.03 -16.85 -1.10
CA GLU A 89 0.22 -17.34 -1.67
C GLU A 89 1.45 -16.92 -0.84
N ARG A 90 2.21 -17.89 -0.36
CA ARG A 90 3.43 -17.63 0.43
C ARG A 90 4.57 -17.15 -0.47
N LEU A 91 5.07 -15.93 -0.21
CA LEU A 91 6.21 -15.37 -0.93
C LEU A 91 7.45 -16.27 -0.79
N GLY A 92 8.07 -16.60 -1.93
CA GLY A 92 9.22 -17.53 -2.01
C GLY A 92 8.84 -18.99 -2.27
N ARG A 93 7.53 -19.32 -2.36
CA ARG A 93 7.03 -20.66 -2.74
C ARG A 93 6.10 -20.62 -3.96
N VAL A 94 5.82 -19.46 -4.51
CA VAL A 94 4.91 -19.19 -5.63
C VAL A 94 5.66 -18.47 -6.74
N ASP A 95 5.16 -18.56 -7.98
CA ASP A 95 5.63 -17.69 -9.06
C ASP A 95 5.16 -16.25 -8.78
N MET A 96 6.13 -15.39 -8.48
CA MET A 96 5.87 -13.98 -8.20
C MET A 96 5.33 -13.22 -9.41
N ALA A 97 5.51 -13.73 -10.63
CA ALA A 97 4.98 -13.10 -11.83
C ALA A 97 3.47 -13.32 -11.95
N GLU A 98 2.99 -14.54 -11.65
CA GLU A 98 1.56 -14.84 -11.59
C GLU A 98 0.87 -14.07 -10.46
N LEU A 99 1.45 -14.07 -9.26
CA LEU A 99 0.88 -13.35 -8.12
C LEU A 99 0.75 -11.84 -8.40
N ARG A 100 1.74 -11.22 -9.07
CA ARG A 100 1.69 -9.80 -9.42
C ARG A 100 0.56 -9.42 -10.39
N GLN A 101 0.01 -10.35 -11.13
CA GLN A 101 -1.14 -10.07 -12.01
C GLN A 101 -2.44 -9.88 -11.22
N ARG A 102 -2.51 -10.47 -10.00
CA ARG A 102 -3.64 -10.33 -9.07
C ARG A 102 -3.51 -9.13 -8.14
N VAL A 103 -2.38 -8.41 -8.18
CA VAL A 103 -2.11 -7.23 -7.35
C VAL A 103 -1.88 -6.00 -8.23
N GLY A 104 -2.76 -5.03 -8.12
CA GLY A 104 -2.59 -3.71 -8.74
C GLY A 104 -1.60 -2.86 -7.92
N LEU A 105 -0.62 -2.26 -8.58
CA LEU A 105 0.29 -1.32 -7.92
C LEU A 105 0.40 -0.02 -8.71
N SER A 106 0.02 1.09 -8.08
CA SER A 106 0.31 2.44 -8.56
C SER A 106 1.45 3.05 -7.74
N SER A 107 2.56 3.39 -8.41
CA SER A 107 3.73 3.98 -7.75
C SER A 107 4.48 4.96 -8.65
N SER A 108 5.14 5.96 -8.06
CA SER A 108 5.96 6.93 -8.79
C SER A 108 7.14 6.29 -9.54
N ALA A 109 7.64 5.15 -9.07
CA ALA A 109 8.72 4.42 -9.74
C ALA A 109 8.26 3.83 -11.10
N LEU A 110 6.99 3.47 -11.22
CA LEU A 110 6.39 3.03 -12.48
C LEU A 110 6.24 4.22 -13.44
N ALA A 111 5.73 5.35 -12.95
CA ALA A 111 5.54 6.58 -13.72
C ALA A 111 6.81 7.01 -14.49
N GLN A 112 7.97 6.95 -13.84
CA GLN A 112 9.26 7.35 -14.41
C GLN A 112 9.76 6.47 -15.58
N ARG A 113 9.12 5.33 -15.80
CA ARG A 113 9.50 4.37 -16.86
C ARG A 113 8.62 4.46 -18.09
N ILE A 114 7.53 5.22 -18.04
CA ILE A 114 6.57 5.38 -19.13
C ILE A 114 7.14 6.39 -20.13
N PRO A 115 7.22 6.05 -21.43
CA PRO A 115 7.60 7.00 -22.46
C PRO A 115 6.61 8.17 -22.56
N ASP A 116 7.11 9.37 -22.85
CA ASP A 116 6.26 10.57 -22.95
C ASP A 116 5.31 10.53 -24.17
N ASP A 117 5.67 9.78 -25.22
CA ASP A 117 4.92 9.63 -26.45
C ASP A 117 3.89 8.49 -26.42
N GLU A 118 3.81 7.75 -25.32
CA GLU A 118 2.84 6.66 -25.17
C GLU A 118 1.41 7.19 -25.11
N VAL A 119 0.49 6.60 -25.88
CA VAL A 119 -0.93 6.93 -25.85
C VAL A 119 -1.57 6.34 -24.59
N VAL A 120 -2.37 7.12 -23.87
CA VAL A 120 -2.95 6.73 -22.57
C VAL A 120 -3.79 5.45 -22.67
N GLY A 121 -4.65 5.33 -23.68
CA GLY A 121 -5.43 4.11 -23.91
C GLY A 121 -4.55 2.88 -24.08
N ASP A 122 -3.53 2.96 -24.94
CA ASP A 122 -2.56 1.87 -25.15
C ASP A 122 -1.78 1.55 -23.86
N LEU A 123 -1.40 2.58 -23.09
CA LEU A 123 -0.72 2.42 -21.80
C LEU A 123 -1.57 1.66 -20.79
N VAL A 124 -2.87 1.96 -20.71
CA VAL A 124 -3.78 1.28 -19.77
C VAL A 124 -4.01 -0.16 -20.22
N VAL A 125 -4.34 -0.39 -21.50
CA VAL A 125 -4.53 -1.74 -22.07
C VAL A 125 -3.30 -2.62 -21.84
N SER A 126 -2.10 -2.06 -22.02
CA SER A 126 -0.84 -2.81 -21.89
C SER A 126 -0.65 -3.48 -20.51
N ALA A 127 -1.34 -3.01 -19.47
CA ALA A 127 -1.28 -3.61 -18.13
C ALA A 127 -1.89 -5.03 -18.11
N GLY A 128 -2.98 -5.26 -18.84
CA GLY A 128 -3.61 -6.59 -18.96
C GLY A 128 -2.68 -7.64 -19.56
N TYR A 129 -1.63 -7.21 -20.26
CA TYR A 129 -0.61 -8.07 -20.88
C TYR A 129 0.72 -8.08 -20.10
N ALA A 130 0.75 -7.50 -18.90
CA ALA A 130 1.94 -7.38 -18.03
C ALA A 130 3.13 -6.65 -18.68
N VAL A 131 2.88 -5.78 -19.67
CA VAL A 131 3.90 -4.95 -20.35
C VAL A 131 3.70 -3.48 -20.01
N LEU A 132 4.73 -2.67 -20.24
CA LEU A 132 4.69 -1.23 -20.04
C LEU A 132 4.69 -0.52 -21.38
N GLY A 133 3.51 0.00 -21.78
CA GLY A 133 3.28 0.60 -23.08
C GLY A 133 3.00 -0.42 -24.18
N ARG A 134 2.68 0.10 -25.37
CA ARG A 134 2.34 -0.75 -26.51
C ARG A 134 3.54 -1.52 -27.02
N TRP A 135 3.39 -2.84 -27.16
CA TRP A 135 4.43 -3.72 -27.68
C TRP A 135 3.94 -4.38 -29.00
N ARG A 136 4.00 -5.68 -29.12
CA ARG A 136 3.65 -6.46 -30.32
C ARG A 136 2.27 -7.10 -30.26
N GLU A 137 1.62 -7.01 -29.12
CA GLU A 137 0.31 -7.56 -28.85
C GLU A 137 -0.73 -6.84 -29.72
N ARG A 138 -1.75 -7.59 -30.12
CA ARG A 138 -2.93 -7.04 -30.77
C ARG A 138 -4.00 -6.87 -29.70
N TYR A 139 -4.28 -5.63 -29.38
CA TYR A 139 -5.38 -5.26 -28.51
C TYR A 139 -6.68 -5.28 -29.33
N ASP A 140 -7.75 -5.79 -28.75
CA ASP A 140 -9.06 -5.81 -29.38
C ASP A 140 -10.00 -4.73 -28.79
N ASP A 141 -11.21 -4.65 -29.35
CA ASP A 141 -12.19 -3.65 -28.91
C ASP A 141 -12.63 -3.87 -27.45
N VAL A 142 -12.55 -5.10 -26.94
CA VAL A 142 -12.90 -5.43 -25.54
C VAL A 142 -11.82 -4.90 -24.60
N ASP A 143 -10.55 -5.03 -24.95
CA ASP A 143 -9.42 -4.47 -24.22
C ASP A 143 -9.56 -2.95 -24.05
N TYR A 144 -9.87 -2.25 -25.16
CA TYR A 144 -10.05 -0.79 -25.14
C TYR A 144 -11.32 -0.37 -24.37
N ALA A 145 -12.43 -1.10 -24.52
CA ALA A 145 -13.63 -0.82 -23.74
C ALA A 145 -13.33 -0.89 -22.23
N ARG A 146 -12.65 -1.96 -21.77
CA ARG A 146 -12.24 -2.11 -20.39
C ARG A 146 -11.27 -1.01 -19.92
N ALA A 147 -10.33 -0.60 -20.78
CA ALA A 147 -9.42 0.50 -20.47
C ALA A 147 -10.17 1.82 -20.29
N LEU A 148 -11.22 2.07 -21.09
CA LEU A 148 -12.10 3.24 -20.91
C LEU A 148 -12.88 3.16 -19.60
N ASP A 149 -13.44 2.00 -19.24
CA ASP A 149 -14.17 1.82 -17.97
C ASP A 149 -13.24 2.08 -16.76
N THR A 150 -12.00 1.57 -16.79
CA THR A 150 -11.04 1.85 -15.71
C THR A 150 -10.60 3.32 -15.68
N LEU A 151 -10.48 3.98 -16.82
CA LEU A 151 -10.22 5.43 -16.89
C LEU A 151 -11.41 6.23 -16.35
N GLU A 152 -12.65 5.85 -16.67
CA GLU A 152 -13.87 6.51 -16.18
C GLU A 152 -13.96 6.42 -14.66
N SER A 153 -13.67 5.26 -14.06
CA SER A 153 -13.73 5.07 -12.61
C SER A 153 -12.84 6.05 -11.82
N VAL A 154 -11.79 6.57 -12.46
CA VAL A 154 -10.88 7.57 -11.89
C VAL A 154 -11.07 8.98 -12.50
N GLY A 155 -12.11 9.19 -13.31
CA GLY A 155 -12.39 10.48 -13.99
C GLY A 155 -11.37 10.86 -15.06
N GLY A 156 -10.80 9.87 -15.74
CA GLY A 156 -9.75 10.02 -16.75
C GLY A 156 -10.15 9.61 -18.16
N GLU A 157 -11.42 9.34 -18.46
CA GLU A 157 -11.90 8.86 -19.76
C GLU A 157 -11.50 9.80 -20.93
N HIS A 158 -11.53 11.10 -20.70
CA HIS A 158 -11.15 12.14 -21.67
C HIS A 158 -9.65 12.17 -22.00
N LEU A 159 -8.85 11.38 -21.30
CA LEU A 159 -7.40 11.30 -21.48
C LEU A 159 -6.99 10.19 -22.46
N ALA A 160 -7.90 9.27 -22.82
CA ALA A 160 -7.60 8.05 -23.55
C ALA A 160 -6.78 8.27 -24.83
N ASP A 161 -7.11 9.31 -25.61
CA ASP A 161 -6.44 9.63 -26.88
C ASP A 161 -5.22 10.57 -26.73
N ARG A 162 -4.90 10.99 -25.49
CA ARG A 162 -3.76 11.88 -25.25
C ARG A 162 -2.47 11.09 -25.06
N THR A 163 -1.34 11.75 -25.28
CA THR A 163 -0.02 11.18 -24.97
C THR A 163 0.36 11.49 -23.50
N TYR A 164 0.99 10.52 -22.84
CA TYR A 164 1.31 10.57 -21.41
C TYR A 164 2.16 11.79 -21.02
N GLY A 165 3.10 12.21 -21.90
CA GLY A 165 3.96 13.37 -21.68
C GLY A 165 3.22 14.71 -21.65
N THR A 166 2.00 14.79 -22.23
CA THR A 166 1.17 16.01 -22.25
C THR A 166 0.28 16.16 -21.03
N LEU A 167 0.24 15.14 -20.16
CA LEU A 167 -0.62 15.12 -19.00
C LEU A 167 -0.03 15.95 -17.85
N SER A 168 -0.91 16.61 -17.10
CA SER A 168 -0.59 17.16 -15.79
C SER A 168 -0.25 16.05 -14.79
N GLU A 169 0.39 16.38 -13.66
CA GLU A 169 0.74 15.40 -12.64
C GLU A 169 -0.51 14.66 -12.09
N GLY A 170 -1.63 15.38 -11.90
CA GLY A 170 -2.91 14.80 -11.46
C GLY A 170 -3.50 13.82 -12.48
N GLU A 171 -3.48 14.19 -13.77
CA GLU A 171 -3.92 13.30 -14.85
C GLU A 171 -3.03 12.05 -14.94
N ARG A 172 -1.71 12.18 -14.81
CA ARG A 172 -0.77 11.04 -14.77
C ARG A 172 -1.09 10.08 -13.63
N LYS A 173 -1.39 10.60 -12.43
CA LYS A 173 -1.77 9.77 -11.26
C LYS A 173 -3.06 8.99 -11.52
N ARG A 174 -4.08 9.60 -12.09
CA ARG A 174 -5.33 8.91 -12.48
C ARG A 174 -5.07 7.81 -13.49
N VAL A 175 -4.29 8.07 -14.53
CA VAL A 175 -3.91 7.06 -15.53
C VAL A 175 -3.16 5.87 -14.90
N LEU A 176 -2.27 6.11 -13.94
CA LEU A 176 -1.56 5.04 -13.25
C LEU A 176 -2.49 4.18 -12.38
N ILE A 177 -3.50 4.78 -11.76
CA ILE A 177 -4.50 4.04 -10.98
C ILE A 177 -5.38 3.23 -11.95
N ALA A 178 -5.91 3.83 -13.03
CA ALA A 178 -6.67 3.10 -14.05
C ALA A 178 -5.86 1.91 -14.60
N ARG A 179 -4.60 2.14 -14.91
CA ARG A 179 -3.68 1.09 -15.36
C ARG A 179 -3.55 -0.05 -14.34
N SER A 180 -3.52 0.26 -13.04
CA SER A 180 -3.42 -0.76 -11.99
C SER A 180 -4.72 -1.52 -11.74
N LEU A 181 -5.87 -1.00 -12.20
CA LEU A 181 -7.17 -1.66 -12.19
C LEU A 181 -7.42 -2.55 -13.42
N MET A 182 -6.66 -2.34 -14.51
CA MET A 182 -6.87 -3.05 -15.78
C MET A 182 -6.78 -4.57 -15.68
N THR A 183 -5.99 -5.10 -14.74
CA THR A 183 -5.82 -6.56 -14.53
C THR A 183 -6.90 -7.18 -13.66
N ASP A 184 -7.88 -6.40 -13.21
CA ASP A 184 -8.92 -6.84 -12.24
C ASP A 184 -8.29 -7.40 -10.96
N PRO A 185 -7.49 -6.61 -10.29
CA PRO A 185 -6.74 -7.10 -9.14
C PRO A 185 -7.66 -7.36 -7.95
N GLU A 186 -7.33 -8.34 -7.12
CA GLU A 186 -7.99 -8.57 -5.83
C GLU A 186 -7.52 -7.58 -4.76
N LEU A 187 -6.31 -7.05 -4.93
CA LEU A 187 -5.68 -6.10 -4.02
C LEU A 187 -5.07 -4.92 -4.79
N LEU A 188 -5.49 -3.69 -4.48
CA LEU A 188 -4.94 -2.46 -5.07
C LEU A 188 -4.08 -1.71 -4.05
N LEU A 189 -2.82 -1.53 -4.41
CA LEU A 189 -1.80 -0.86 -3.61
C LEU A 189 -1.45 0.50 -4.22
N LEU A 190 -1.59 1.57 -3.44
CA LEU A 190 -1.38 2.95 -3.87
C LEU A 190 -0.23 3.56 -3.05
N ASP A 191 0.94 3.80 -3.69
CA ASP A 191 2.11 4.37 -3.03
C ASP A 191 2.19 5.89 -3.28
N GLU A 192 1.76 6.67 -2.29
CA GLU A 192 1.72 8.14 -2.30
C GLU A 192 1.04 8.70 -3.56
N PRO A 193 -0.20 8.31 -3.87
CA PRO A 193 -0.85 8.67 -5.12
C PRO A 193 -1.13 10.17 -5.25
N ALA A 194 -1.29 10.90 -4.14
CA ALA A 194 -1.53 12.34 -4.14
C ALA A 194 -0.25 13.19 -4.08
N ALA A 195 0.93 12.58 -4.02
CA ALA A 195 2.19 13.31 -3.96
C ALA A 195 2.39 14.19 -5.21
N GLY A 196 2.71 15.48 -4.98
CA GLY A 196 2.93 16.44 -6.05
C GLY A 196 1.67 17.12 -6.62
N LEU A 197 0.49 16.72 -6.16
CA LEU A 197 -0.77 17.36 -6.57
C LEU A 197 -0.99 18.70 -5.86
N ASP A 198 -1.60 19.63 -6.56
CA ASP A 198 -2.17 20.82 -5.94
C ASP A 198 -3.43 20.46 -5.09
N LEU A 199 -3.98 21.43 -4.42
CA LEU A 199 -5.15 21.21 -3.56
C LEU A 199 -6.34 20.63 -4.34
N GLY A 200 -6.64 21.16 -5.52
CA GLY A 200 -7.78 20.72 -6.32
C GLY A 200 -7.61 19.26 -6.80
N GLY A 201 -6.45 18.95 -7.37
CA GLY A 201 -6.12 17.59 -7.84
C GLY A 201 -6.10 16.57 -6.70
N ARG A 202 -5.61 16.95 -5.50
CA ARG A 202 -5.65 16.08 -4.32
C ARG A 202 -7.09 15.79 -3.88
N GLU A 203 -7.93 16.82 -3.74
CA GLU A 203 -9.32 16.65 -3.31
C GLU A 203 -10.12 15.82 -4.31
N GLU A 204 -9.92 16.02 -5.62
CA GLU A 204 -10.53 15.19 -6.65
C GLU A 204 -10.09 13.73 -6.54
N LEU A 205 -8.80 13.46 -6.38
CA LEU A 205 -8.28 12.10 -6.21
C LEU A 205 -8.86 11.44 -4.96
N VAL A 206 -8.90 12.16 -3.82
CA VAL A 206 -9.47 11.63 -2.57
C VAL A 206 -10.96 11.28 -2.75
N ALA A 207 -11.73 12.11 -3.47
CA ALA A 207 -13.13 11.81 -3.77
C ALA A 207 -13.27 10.54 -4.63
N ARG A 208 -12.46 10.38 -5.69
CA ARG A 208 -12.47 9.17 -6.53
C ARG A 208 -12.08 7.91 -5.76
N LEU A 209 -11.10 8.01 -4.88
CA LEU A 209 -10.72 6.87 -4.02
C LEU A 209 -11.79 6.56 -2.97
N ALA A 210 -12.59 7.55 -2.53
CA ALA A 210 -13.74 7.31 -1.67
C ALA A 210 -14.87 6.59 -2.43
N ASP A 211 -15.14 6.99 -3.69
CA ASP A 211 -16.10 6.30 -4.55
C ASP A 211 -15.69 4.83 -4.75
N LEU A 212 -14.40 4.59 -5.06
CA LEU A 212 -13.85 3.25 -5.22
C LEU A 212 -13.91 2.44 -3.90
N ALA A 213 -13.66 3.06 -2.75
CA ALA A 213 -13.74 2.38 -1.46
C ALA A 213 -15.17 2.00 -1.07
N ALA A 214 -16.17 2.71 -1.58
CA ALA A 214 -17.59 2.46 -1.36
C ALA A 214 -18.18 1.39 -2.31
N ASP A 215 -17.49 1.06 -3.39
CA ASP A 215 -17.92 0.06 -4.36
C ASP A 215 -17.64 -1.36 -3.78
N PRO A 216 -18.70 -2.21 -3.62
CA PRO A 216 -18.53 -3.56 -3.10
C PRO A 216 -17.77 -4.50 -4.06
N ASP A 217 -17.74 -4.18 -5.35
CA ASP A 217 -17.06 -4.97 -6.38
C ASP A 217 -15.59 -4.49 -6.58
N ALA A 218 -15.19 -3.42 -5.89
CA ALA A 218 -13.82 -2.92 -5.98
C ALA A 218 -12.83 -3.83 -5.23
N PRO A 219 -11.55 -3.86 -5.66
CA PRO A 219 -10.50 -4.58 -4.95
C PRO A 219 -10.33 -4.05 -3.51
N ALA A 220 -9.73 -4.86 -2.64
CA ALA A 220 -9.27 -4.34 -1.37
C ALA A 220 -8.22 -3.24 -1.57
N LEU A 221 -8.30 -2.17 -0.78
CA LEU A 221 -7.47 -0.98 -0.96
C LEU A 221 -6.44 -0.82 0.15
N VAL A 222 -5.18 -0.62 -0.23
CA VAL A 222 -4.13 -0.17 0.69
C VAL A 222 -3.52 1.12 0.16
N LEU A 223 -3.73 2.21 0.88
CA LEU A 223 -3.17 3.53 0.60
C LEU A 223 -1.94 3.78 1.47
N VAL A 224 -0.81 4.09 0.87
CA VAL A 224 0.37 4.59 1.58
C VAL A 224 0.46 6.10 1.42
N THR A 225 0.55 6.82 2.53
CA THR A 225 0.73 8.28 2.54
C THR A 225 1.52 8.74 3.77
N HIS A 226 1.93 10.00 3.78
CA HIS A 226 2.45 10.70 4.97
C HIS A 226 1.59 11.91 5.36
N HIS A 227 0.43 12.07 4.73
CA HIS A 227 -0.55 13.12 4.97
C HIS A 227 -1.90 12.55 5.39
N VAL A 228 -2.40 12.91 6.56
CA VAL A 228 -3.69 12.40 7.06
C VAL A 228 -4.87 12.95 6.24
N GLU A 229 -4.69 14.11 5.61
CA GLU A 229 -5.70 14.77 4.76
C GLU A 229 -5.97 14.00 3.46
N GLU A 230 -5.09 13.09 3.10
CA GLU A 230 -5.20 12.24 1.91
C GLU A 230 -6.00 10.96 2.15
N ILE A 231 -6.40 10.69 3.40
CA ILE A 231 -7.20 9.49 3.74
C ILE A 231 -8.64 9.71 3.25
N PRO A 232 -9.12 8.87 2.30
CA PRO A 232 -10.48 9.00 1.80
C PRO A 232 -11.50 8.53 2.84
N PRO A 233 -12.73 9.08 2.83
CA PRO A 233 -13.87 8.44 3.48
C PRO A 233 -14.02 6.98 3.04
N GLY A 234 -14.50 6.12 3.94
CA GLY A 234 -14.68 4.69 3.67
C GLY A 234 -13.47 3.81 4.01
N PHE A 235 -12.32 4.40 4.34
CA PHE A 235 -11.19 3.62 4.89
C PHE A 235 -11.49 3.22 6.33
N SER A 236 -11.25 1.95 6.66
CA SER A 236 -11.63 1.32 7.93
C SER A 236 -10.44 1.14 8.89
N HIS A 237 -9.24 0.92 8.38
CA HIS A 237 -8.08 0.51 9.15
C HIS A 237 -6.85 1.40 8.89
N CYS A 238 -5.96 1.44 9.88
CA CYS A 238 -4.72 2.21 9.81
C CYS A 238 -3.55 1.43 10.39
N LEU A 239 -2.41 1.50 9.70
CA LEU A 239 -1.10 1.05 10.17
C LEU A 239 -0.17 2.26 10.24
N ILE A 240 0.32 2.59 11.44
CA ILE A 240 1.29 3.68 11.63
C ILE A 240 2.70 3.09 11.76
N LEU A 241 3.59 3.51 10.86
CA LEU A 241 5.00 3.11 10.83
C LEU A 241 5.92 4.27 11.21
N ALA A 242 6.94 3.98 12.03
CA ALA A 242 8.07 4.86 12.27
C ALA A 242 9.36 4.04 12.42
N GLU A 243 10.47 4.51 11.86
CA GLU A 243 11.79 3.87 11.95
C GLU A 243 11.78 2.36 11.62
N GLY A 244 10.97 1.96 10.66
CA GLY A 244 10.82 0.57 10.22
C GLY A 244 9.96 -0.30 11.16
N ARG A 245 9.28 0.26 12.15
CA ARG A 245 8.49 -0.46 13.15
C ARG A 245 7.04 0.00 13.17
N VAL A 246 6.15 -0.89 13.58
CA VAL A 246 4.73 -0.55 13.83
C VAL A 246 4.65 0.24 15.13
N VAL A 247 4.06 1.43 15.05
CA VAL A 247 3.68 2.25 16.21
C VAL A 247 2.31 1.82 16.71
N ALA A 248 1.35 1.71 15.80
CA ALA A 248 -0.01 1.25 16.07
C ALA A 248 -0.63 0.65 14.81
N ALA A 249 -1.57 -0.28 14.96
CA ALA A 249 -2.35 -0.88 13.87
C ALA A 249 -3.74 -1.26 14.37
N GLY A 250 -4.78 -1.15 13.53
CA GLY A 250 -6.15 -1.50 13.83
C GLY A 250 -7.16 -0.52 13.22
N LEU A 251 -8.34 -0.41 13.82
CA LEU A 251 -9.41 0.48 13.33
C LEU A 251 -8.92 1.93 13.22
N LEU A 252 -9.23 2.56 12.09
CA LEU A 252 -8.74 3.90 11.75
C LEU A 252 -9.04 4.92 12.86
N GLY A 253 -10.28 4.93 13.37
CA GLY A 253 -10.71 5.88 14.41
C GLY A 253 -9.96 5.72 15.75
N ASP A 254 -9.49 4.52 16.07
CA ASP A 254 -8.78 4.23 17.32
C ASP A 254 -7.28 4.51 17.17
N VAL A 255 -6.72 4.22 15.99
CA VAL A 255 -5.28 4.29 15.74
C VAL A 255 -4.83 5.67 15.32
N LEU A 256 -5.62 6.40 14.51
CA LEU A 256 -5.25 7.71 13.97
C LEU A 256 -5.56 8.82 14.98
N ASN A 257 -4.76 8.92 16.01
CA ASN A 257 -4.92 9.88 17.10
C ASN A 257 -3.65 10.72 17.33
N ALA A 258 -3.78 11.74 18.18
CA ALA A 258 -2.69 12.68 18.47
C ALA A 258 -1.47 12.01 19.12
N GLU A 259 -1.67 10.99 19.97
CA GLU A 259 -0.60 10.27 20.68
C GLU A 259 0.25 9.46 19.70
N ASN A 260 -0.39 8.60 18.91
CA ASN A 260 0.28 7.72 17.95
C ASN A 260 1.00 8.52 16.86
N LEU A 261 0.35 9.58 16.31
CA LEU A 261 1.01 10.43 15.32
C LEU A 261 2.17 11.23 15.93
N SER A 262 2.02 11.72 17.17
CA SER A 262 3.15 12.41 17.85
C SER A 262 4.33 11.47 18.06
N ALA A 263 4.09 10.22 18.44
CA ALA A 263 5.12 9.20 18.61
C ALA A 263 5.80 8.89 17.26
N ALA A 264 5.02 8.71 16.19
CA ALA A 264 5.54 8.35 14.88
C ALA A 264 6.36 9.47 14.23
N PHE A 265 5.90 10.72 14.34
CA PHE A 265 6.53 11.89 13.68
C PHE A 265 7.54 12.63 14.58
N GLY A 266 7.68 12.22 15.84
CA GLY A 266 8.62 12.85 16.77
C GLY A 266 8.31 14.31 17.13
N GLN A 267 7.04 14.71 17.00
CA GLN A 267 6.56 16.07 17.24
C GLN A 267 5.19 16.04 17.92
N SER A 268 4.89 17.05 18.73
CA SER A 268 3.53 17.20 19.27
C SER A 268 2.54 17.54 18.17
N ILE A 269 1.65 16.60 17.84
CA ILE A 269 0.64 16.72 16.79
C ILE A 269 -0.75 16.76 17.45
N ALA A 270 -1.62 17.59 16.91
CA ALA A 270 -3.05 17.57 17.17
C ALA A 270 -3.75 17.04 15.92
N VAL A 271 -4.77 16.22 16.13
CA VAL A 271 -5.62 15.66 15.07
C VAL A 271 -7.02 16.18 15.29
N ASP A 272 -7.61 16.66 14.23
CA ASP A 272 -9.00 17.11 14.19
C ASP A 272 -9.75 16.32 13.11
N THR A 273 -11.03 16.04 13.32
CA THR A 273 -11.88 15.37 12.32
C THR A 273 -13.01 16.33 11.96
N ILE A 274 -13.17 16.61 10.66
CA ILE A 274 -14.19 17.50 10.13
C ILE A 274 -14.85 16.78 8.95
N ASP A 275 -16.16 16.62 8.99
CA ASP A 275 -16.97 15.96 7.94
C ASP A 275 -16.41 14.57 7.54
N GLY A 276 -15.94 13.80 8.54
CA GLY A 276 -15.36 12.46 8.32
C GLY A 276 -13.93 12.48 7.75
N ARG A 277 -13.31 13.64 7.53
CA ARG A 277 -11.94 13.80 7.07
C ARG A 277 -11.00 14.15 8.22
N TYR A 278 -9.79 13.63 8.19
CA TYR A 278 -8.78 13.87 9.21
C TYR A 278 -7.86 15.03 8.81
N PHE A 279 -7.49 15.85 9.80
CA PHE A 279 -6.55 16.96 9.65
C PHE A 279 -5.53 16.92 10.77
N ALA A 280 -4.24 17.08 10.41
CA ALA A 280 -3.19 17.10 11.40
C ALA A 280 -2.41 18.41 11.36
N ARG A 281 -2.07 18.91 12.55
CA ARG A 281 -1.24 20.11 12.69
C ARG A 281 -0.34 20.00 13.92
N ARG A 282 0.73 20.75 13.92
CA ARG A 282 1.56 20.87 15.13
C ARG A 282 0.72 21.41 16.30
N ALA A 283 0.72 20.70 17.42
CA ALA A 283 0.06 21.17 18.64
C ALA A 283 0.81 22.40 19.20
N ARG A 284 0.08 23.38 19.68
CA ARG A 284 0.68 24.53 20.38
C ARG A 284 1.19 24.06 21.76
N SER A 285 2.46 24.32 22.06
CA SER A 285 2.98 24.11 23.41
C SER A 285 2.24 25.00 24.41
N ARG A 286 1.62 24.41 25.44
CA ARG A 286 0.98 25.15 26.53
C ARG A 286 1.94 26.02 27.37
N ALA A 287 3.24 25.96 27.11
CA ALA A 287 4.26 26.64 27.89
C ALA A 287 4.39 28.17 27.65
N ALA A 288 3.75 28.74 26.62
CA ALA A 288 3.90 30.15 26.28
C ALA A 288 2.99 31.14 27.07
N HIS A 289 1.98 30.65 27.82
CA HIS A 289 1.03 31.53 28.51
C HIS A 289 1.35 31.83 29.97
N ARG A 290 2.43 31.26 30.56
CA ARG A 290 2.81 31.54 31.96
C ARG A 290 3.91 32.60 32.13
N ARG A 291 4.35 33.29 31.09
CA ARG A 291 5.37 34.35 31.19
C ARG A 291 4.87 35.78 30.89
N ARG A 292 3.58 36.02 30.89
CA ARG A 292 3.00 37.38 30.84
C ARG A 292 1.84 37.46 31.84
N ALA A 293 2.13 37.44 33.11
CA ALA A 293 1.31 37.95 34.19
C ALA A 293 2.27 38.49 35.24
#